data_388f653d942f3962f111401eabadae6e
#
_entry.id   388f653d942f3962f111401eabadae6e
#
_cell.length_a   1.000
_cell.length_b   1.000
_cell.length_c   1.000
_cell.angle_alpha   90.00
_cell.angle_beta   90.00
_cell.angle_gamma   90.00
#
_symmetry.space_group_name_H-M   'P 1'
#
loop_
_entity.id
_entity.type
_entity.pdbx_description
1 polymer ?
#
loop_
_entity_poly.entity_id
_entity_poly.type
_entity_poly.pdbx_seq_one_letter_code
_entity_poly.pdbx_strand_id
1 'polypeptide(L)' 'MSSKIATVADGAHLLFVWKTTGYELREREGDPPEVGSEVEEDERRMRVTKVAPSPLPSDSRLCAYVQPV' A
#
# COMPACT_ATOMS: atom_id res chain seq x y z
N MET A 1 13.54 -23.32 0.86
CA MET A 1 13.72 -22.40 1.96
C MET A 1 13.94 -21.01 1.49
N SER A 2 14.99 -20.80 0.78
CA SER A 2 15.28 -19.44 0.34
C SER A 2 14.22 -18.90 -0.58
N SER A 3 13.47 -19.76 -1.22
CA SER A 3 12.44 -19.29 -2.13
C SER A 3 11.36 -18.48 -1.41
N LYS A 4 11.20 -18.73 -0.14
CA LYS A 4 10.15 -18.01 0.56
C LYS A 4 10.50 -16.54 0.75
N ILE A 5 11.76 -16.21 0.66
CA ILE A 5 12.15 -14.82 0.76
C ILE A 5 11.63 -14.03 -0.43
N ALA A 6 11.83 -14.60 -1.60
CA ALA A 6 11.31 -13.95 -2.80
C ALA A 6 9.80 -13.87 -2.77
N THR A 7 9.16 -14.91 -2.26
CA THR A 7 7.72 -14.90 -2.17
C THR A 7 7.23 -13.76 -1.28
N VAL A 8 7.90 -13.54 -0.17
CA VAL A 8 7.50 -12.47 0.72
C VAL A 8 7.64 -11.12 0.02
N ALA A 9 8.74 -10.93 -0.69
CA ALA A 9 8.94 -9.66 -1.37
C ALA A 9 7.89 -9.42 -2.44
N ASP A 10 7.51 -10.48 -3.14
CA ASP A 10 6.53 -10.33 -4.21
C ASP A 10 5.11 -10.18 -3.68
N GLY A 11 4.88 -10.59 -2.46
CA GLY A 11 3.55 -10.58 -1.91
C GLY A 11 3.24 -9.40 -1.03
N ALA A 12 3.99 -8.30 -1.16
CA ALA A 12 3.81 -7.17 -0.28
C ALA A 12 3.70 -5.88 -1.08
N HIS A 13 3.01 -4.91 -0.51
CA HIS A 13 2.89 -3.59 -1.10
C HIS A 13 2.87 -2.56 0.02
N LEU A 14 3.00 -1.30 -0.37
CA LEU A 14 2.90 -0.19 0.57
C LEU A 14 1.53 0.46 0.45
N LEU A 15 1.11 1.07 1.54
CA LEU A 15 -0.13 1.82 1.59
C LEU A 15 0.19 3.22 2.11
N PHE A 16 -0.12 4.23 1.33
CA PHE A 16 0.13 5.62 1.70
C PHE A 16 -1.20 6.21 2.12
N VAL A 17 -1.39 6.32 3.44
CA VAL A 17 -2.69 6.66 4.01
C VAL A 17 -2.73 8.15 4.31
N TRP A 18 -3.69 8.84 3.71
CA TRP A 18 -3.88 10.27 3.96
C TRP A 18 -4.56 10.47 5.31
N LYS A 19 -4.03 11.42 6.08
CA LYS A 19 -4.61 11.82 7.35
C LYS A 19 -4.57 13.34 7.44
N THR A 20 -5.35 13.90 8.35
CA THR A 20 -5.35 15.35 8.53
C THR A 20 -3.99 15.86 8.98
N THR A 21 -3.18 15.01 9.59
CA THR A 21 -1.85 15.39 10.03
C THR A 21 -0.77 15.07 8.99
N GLY A 22 -1.15 14.54 7.84
CA GLY A 22 -0.21 14.18 6.78
C GLY A 22 -0.38 12.75 6.38
N TYR A 23 0.54 12.26 5.54
CA TYR A 23 0.48 10.89 5.06
C TYR A 23 1.26 9.97 5.99
N GLU A 24 0.79 8.74 6.08
CA GLU A 24 1.46 7.70 6.84
C GLU A 24 1.70 6.51 5.92
N LEU A 25 2.93 6.02 5.88
CA LEU A 25 3.30 4.90 5.03
C LEU A 25 3.23 3.61 5.84
N ARG A 26 2.51 2.62 5.32
CA ARG A 26 2.31 1.34 6.00
C ARG A 26 2.64 0.21 5.05
N GLU A 27 3.02 -0.93 5.60
CA GLU A 27 3.26 -2.14 4.81
C GLU A 27 2.06 -3.06 4.95
N ARG A 28 1.70 -3.70 3.85
CA ARG A 28 0.60 -4.65 3.82
C ARG A 28 1.00 -5.85 2.98
N GLU A 29 0.44 -6.98 3.31
CA GLU A 29 0.69 -8.20 2.56
C GLU A 29 -0.26 -8.30 1.38
N GLY A 30 0.18 -9.03 0.36
CA GLY A 30 -0.63 -9.28 -0.80
C GLY A 30 -0.44 -8.26 -1.88
N ASP A 31 -1.19 -8.42 -2.95
CA ASP A 31 -1.13 -7.52 -4.09
C ASP A 31 -1.78 -6.18 -3.72
N PRO A 32 -1.29 -5.09 -4.31
CA PRO A 32 -1.91 -3.80 -4.05
C PRO A 32 -3.34 -3.77 -4.58
N PRO A 33 -4.24 -3.04 -3.91
CA PRO A 33 -5.60 -2.89 -4.40
C PRO A 33 -5.63 -2.04 -5.66
N GLU A 34 -6.69 -2.21 -6.44
CA GLU A 34 -6.83 -1.45 -7.67
C GLU A 34 -7.34 -0.05 -7.40
N VAL A 35 -7.01 0.86 -8.30
CA VAL A 35 -7.52 2.22 -8.23
C VAL A 35 -9.05 2.17 -8.29
N GLY A 36 -9.69 2.93 -7.40
CA GLY A 36 -11.14 2.96 -7.31
C GLY A 36 -11.73 2.00 -6.30
N SER A 37 -10.94 1.03 -5.84
CA SER A 37 -11.44 0.10 -4.82
C SER A 37 -11.37 0.75 -3.45
N GLU A 38 -12.08 0.15 -2.50
CA GLU A 38 -12.12 0.65 -1.14
C GLU A 38 -11.45 -0.35 -0.22
N VAL A 39 -10.73 0.19 0.75
CA VAL A 39 -10.06 -0.61 1.77
C VAL A 39 -10.36 0.02 3.12
N GLU A 40 -10.17 -0.75 4.17
CA GLU A 40 -10.43 -0.26 5.52
C GLU A 40 -9.12 -0.08 6.24
N GLU A 41 -8.91 1.12 6.79
CA GLU A 41 -7.72 1.43 7.58
C GLU A 41 -8.15 2.26 8.78
N ASP A 42 -7.67 1.87 9.96
CA ASP A 42 -7.99 2.57 11.21
C ASP A 42 -9.50 2.71 11.40
N GLU A 43 -10.24 1.64 11.05
CA GLU A 43 -11.69 1.62 11.18
C GLU A 43 -12.37 2.66 10.30
N ARG A 44 -11.70 3.11 9.26
CA ARG A 44 -12.26 4.06 8.31
C ARG A 44 -12.20 3.48 6.93
N ARG A 45 -13.20 3.80 6.12
CA ARG A 45 -13.21 3.37 4.73
C ARG A 45 -12.41 4.35 3.89
N MET A 46 -11.49 3.81 3.12
CA MET A 46 -10.61 4.59 2.28
C MET A 46 -10.77 4.17 0.84
N ARG A 47 -10.53 5.07 -0.08
CA ARG A 47 -10.57 4.77 -1.52
C ARG A 47 -9.17 4.89 -2.09
N VAL A 48 -8.80 3.92 -2.92
CA VAL A 48 -7.51 3.93 -3.61
C VAL A 48 -7.61 4.92 -4.77
N THR A 49 -6.80 5.97 -4.72
CA THR A 49 -6.83 7.00 -5.75
C THR A 49 -5.70 6.83 -6.76
N LYS A 50 -4.65 6.08 -6.40
CA LYS A 50 -3.49 5.96 -7.27
C LYS A 50 -2.68 4.75 -6.82
N VAL A 51 -2.10 4.05 -7.76
CA VAL A 51 -1.12 2.99 -7.49
C VAL A 51 0.11 3.32 -8.32
N ALA A 52 1.26 3.40 -7.67
CA ALA A 52 2.49 3.82 -8.32
C ALA A 52 3.67 3.15 -7.62
N PRO A 53 4.86 3.22 -8.21
CA PRO A 53 6.04 2.68 -7.54
C PRO A 53 6.26 3.34 -6.18
N SER A 54 6.89 2.60 -5.28
CA SER A 54 7.16 3.08 -3.94
C SER A 54 7.94 4.39 -3.97
N PRO A 55 7.61 5.35 -3.08
CA PRO A 55 8.39 6.57 -2.98
C PRO A 55 9.72 6.38 -2.26
N LEU A 56 9.95 5.22 -1.67
CA LEU A 56 11.17 4.99 -0.92
C LEU A 56 12.29 4.61 -1.87
N PRO A 57 13.51 5.09 -1.61
CA PRO A 57 14.65 4.71 -2.45
C PRO A 57 14.93 3.23 -2.34
N SER A 58 15.30 2.63 -3.46
CA SER A 58 15.67 1.23 -3.55
C SER A 58 14.55 0.26 -3.18
N ASP A 59 13.31 0.72 -3.20
CA ASP A 59 12.15 -0.11 -2.90
C ASP A 59 11.38 -0.32 -4.19
N SER A 60 11.27 -1.59 -4.60
CA SER A 60 10.62 -1.92 -5.87
C SER A 60 9.15 -2.27 -5.71
N ARG A 61 8.62 -2.19 -4.51
CA ARG A 61 7.21 -2.51 -4.29
C ARG A 61 6.32 -1.42 -4.87
N LEU A 62 5.06 -1.78 -5.09
CA LEU A 62 4.06 -0.80 -5.47
C LEU A 62 3.46 -0.16 -4.23
N CYS A 63 3.00 1.06 -4.39
CA CYS A 63 2.40 1.82 -3.31
C CYS A 63 1.01 2.26 -3.73
N ALA A 64 0.01 1.95 -2.91
CA ALA A 64 -1.36 2.36 -3.15
C ALA A 64 -1.63 3.60 -2.28
N TYR A 65 -2.10 4.66 -2.91
CA TYR A 65 -2.43 5.90 -2.22
C TYR A 65 -3.92 5.88 -1.91
N VAL A 66 -4.26 6.06 -0.63
CA VAL A 66 -5.65 5.97 -0.21
C VAL A 66 -6.05 7.22 0.55
N GLN A 67 -7.30 7.59 0.39
CA GLN A 67 -7.89 8.75 1.05
C GLN A 67 -9.23 8.35 1.64
N PRO A 68 -9.70 9.04 2.70
CA PRO A 68 -11.03 8.75 3.25
C PRO A 68 -12.11 8.96 2.20
N VAL A 69 -13.08 8.07 2.25
CA VAL A 69 -14.25 8.16 1.36
C VAL A 69 -15.20 9.25 1.84
#